data_dd5cdd530c9abeda58e627bb959a74b9
#
_entry.id   dd5cdd530c9abeda58e627bb959a74b9
#
_cell.length_a   1.000
_cell.length_b   1.000
_cell.length_c   1.000
_cell.angle_alpha   90.00
_cell.angle_beta   90.00
_cell.angle_gamma   90.00
#
_symmetry.space_group_name_H-M   'P 1'
#
loop_
_entity.id
_entity.type
_entity.pdbx_description
1 polymer ?
#
loop_
_entity_poly.entity_id
_entity_poly.type
_entity_poly.pdbx_seq_one_letter_code
_entity_poly.pdbx_strand_id
1 'polypeptide(L)'
;MTALLHSKLSRMAALRPAPTAGTREPRSTECLPAAAEELARMVAANPVRNSHGEFLSVRRWFDGHECGGGLEGALGRLLREVPREALDPAQWLFLDTETTGLAGGTGTYAFLVGLAWWDAGGLEVEQLFLRDYSEEHAVLEALAARMAERRVLVTFNGRSFDWPLLETRYRMTRRIAAAAPAAHLDLLHPARQLWRLKLGSVRLMELEQYILSPLGAADWRREDDIPGALIPQAYFSYLRGGGPEALSQVFRHNQMDLRGLAALATRLVAMLTNPDAAGCDALELYGLSRLEQRRGDPDAARRLYESALAAGLPEEADRSARRELARLAKREQDFDRATELWEDILGETRDGLDAYEQLAMYYEHRARAPERARELTQQALGALRVAWQSGRMPPATYRRLRERLSRRLERLESSGGQRSRAAELFASAQPARASKRNPVSSARSEARLNAKTG
;
A
#
# COMPACT_ATOMS: atom_id res chain seq x y z
N MET A 1 -24.27 10.08 4.65
CA MET A 1 -23.40 9.10 5.38
C MET A 1 -23.96 8.67 6.73
N THR A 2 -24.79 9.44 7.39
CA THR A 2 -25.37 9.13 8.73
C THR A 2 -26.48 8.08 8.71
N ALA A 3 -27.31 8.00 7.69
CA ALA A 3 -28.42 7.04 7.61
C ALA A 3 -27.99 5.57 7.43
N LEU A 4 -26.89 5.31 6.74
CA LEU A 4 -26.34 3.96 6.53
C LEU A 4 -25.65 3.37 7.79
N LEU A 5 -25.08 4.25 8.63
CA LEU A 5 -24.52 3.85 9.94
C LEU A 5 -25.64 3.48 10.92
N HIS A 6 -26.75 4.25 10.94
CA HIS A 6 -27.91 3.97 11.80
C HIS A 6 -28.58 2.65 11.45
N SER A 7 -28.73 2.32 10.16
CA SER A 7 -29.33 1.05 9.73
C SER A 7 -28.45 -0.18 10.06
N LYS A 8 -27.13 -0.05 10.02
CA LYS A 8 -26.20 -1.13 10.46
C LYS A 8 -26.23 -1.32 11.98
N LEU A 9 -26.26 -0.24 12.75
CA LEU A 9 -26.35 -0.31 14.22
C LEU A 9 -27.69 -0.88 14.68
N SER A 10 -28.81 -0.56 14.01
CA SER A 10 -30.13 -1.13 14.31
C SER A 10 -30.20 -2.62 13.98
N ARG A 11 -29.55 -3.09 12.89
CA ARG A 11 -29.45 -4.53 12.57
C ARG A 11 -28.57 -5.29 13.57
N MET A 12 -27.51 -4.67 14.09
CA MET A 12 -26.66 -5.29 15.13
C MET A 12 -27.37 -5.35 16.49
N ALA A 13 -28.23 -4.37 16.82
CA ALA A 13 -29.05 -4.40 18.04
C ALA A 13 -30.14 -5.47 17.99
N ALA A 14 -30.68 -5.80 16.81
CA ALA A 14 -31.67 -6.87 16.64
C ALA A 14 -31.09 -8.30 16.75
N LEU A 15 -29.74 -8.45 16.74
CA LEU A 15 -29.05 -9.73 16.94
C LEU A 15 -28.69 -10.02 18.41
N ARG A 16 -29.11 -9.18 19.37
CA ARG A 16 -29.03 -9.53 20.79
C ARG A 16 -30.14 -10.53 21.10
N PRO A 17 -29.83 -11.78 21.49
CA PRO A 17 -30.84 -12.66 22.01
C PRO A 17 -31.44 -12.01 23.27
N ALA A 18 -32.76 -11.97 23.34
CA ALA A 18 -33.47 -11.53 24.54
C ALA A 18 -32.96 -12.34 25.74
N PRO A 19 -32.79 -11.75 26.93
CA PRO A 19 -32.47 -12.51 28.11
C PRO A 19 -33.66 -13.42 28.45
N THR A 20 -33.56 -14.67 28.03
CA THR A 20 -34.45 -15.72 28.55
C THR A 20 -34.10 -15.91 30.01
N ALA A 21 -35.02 -15.56 30.87
CA ALA A 21 -35.01 -15.99 32.28
C ALA A 21 -35.14 -17.52 32.32
N GLY A 22 -34.08 -18.22 32.00
CA GLY A 22 -33.90 -19.65 32.14
C GLY A 22 -33.06 -19.88 33.38
N THR A 23 -33.62 -20.64 34.30
CA THR A 23 -32.95 -21.26 35.47
C THR A 23 -31.52 -21.65 35.10
N ARG A 24 -30.54 -21.00 35.76
CA ARG A 24 -29.14 -21.44 35.73
C ARG A 24 -29.07 -22.84 36.27
N GLU A 25 -28.98 -23.84 35.42
CA GLU A 25 -28.46 -25.14 35.84
C GLU A 25 -27.02 -24.93 36.37
N PRO A 26 -26.67 -25.59 37.48
CA PRO A 26 -25.32 -25.53 38.00
C PRO A 26 -24.38 -26.07 36.91
N ARG A 27 -23.41 -25.24 36.49
CA ARG A 27 -22.35 -25.64 35.58
C ARG A 27 -21.72 -26.91 36.12
N SER A 28 -21.76 -28.00 35.38
CA SER A 28 -20.97 -29.19 35.69
C SER A 28 -19.50 -28.81 35.53
N THR A 29 -18.85 -28.58 36.63
CA THR A 29 -17.41 -28.24 36.74
C THR A 29 -16.52 -29.38 36.18
N GLU A 30 -17.09 -30.52 35.81
CA GLU A 30 -16.40 -31.71 35.34
C GLU A 30 -16.20 -31.78 33.81
N CYS A 31 -16.96 -31.03 33.00
CA CYS A 31 -16.83 -31.08 31.51
C CYS A 31 -15.67 -30.27 30.97
N LEU A 32 -15.30 -29.15 31.60
CA LEU A 32 -14.21 -28.27 31.14
C LEU A 32 -12.82 -28.94 31.19
N PRO A 33 -12.45 -29.70 32.26
CA PRO A 33 -11.19 -30.41 32.31
C PRO A 33 -11.04 -31.44 31.17
N ALA A 34 -12.08 -32.22 30.90
CA ALA A 34 -12.06 -33.24 29.85
C ALA A 34 -11.93 -32.64 28.44
N ALA A 35 -12.69 -31.59 28.15
CA ALA A 35 -12.56 -30.87 26.86
C ALA A 35 -11.19 -30.20 26.69
N ALA A 36 -10.61 -29.70 27.79
CA ALA A 36 -9.28 -29.10 27.78
C ALA A 36 -8.17 -30.14 27.52
N GLU A 37 -8.27 -31.33 28.13
CA GLU A 37 -7.35 -32.45 27.89
C GLU A 37 -7.47 -32.97 26.46
N GLU A 38 -8.67 -33.06 25.93
CA GLU A 38 -8.91 -33.47 24.55
C GLU A 38 -8.36 -32.45 23.56
N LEU A 39 -8.62 -31.15 23.77
CA LEU A 39 -8.03 -30.09 22.97
C LEU A 39 -6.50 -30.15 23.01
N ALA A 40 -5.90 -30.26 24.20
CA ALA A 40 -4.45 -30.33 24.35
C ALA A 40 -3.84 -31.50 23.53
N ARG A 41 -4.52 -32.68 23.54
CA ARG A 41 -4.10 -33.81 22.69
C ARG A 41 -4.25 -33.51 21.20
N MET A 42 -5.36 -32.91 20.77
CA MET A 42 -5.62 -32.61 19.36
C MET A 42 -4.61 -31.63 18.77
N VAL A 43 -4.24 -30.60 19.51
CA VAL A 43 -3.34 -29.55 19.03
C VAL A 43 -1.89 -29.77 19.49
N ALA A 44 -1.61 -30.85 20.23
CA ALA A 44 -0.32 -31.13 20.86
C ALA A 44 0.15 -30.00 21.78
N ALA A 45 -0.78 -29.46 22.59
CA ALA A 45 -0.47 -28.42 23.56
C ALA A 45 0.10 -29.01 24.85
N ASN A 46 0.97 -28.24 25.49
CA ASN A 46 1.53 -28.53 26.79
C ASN A 46 1.08 -27.49 27.83
N PRO A 47 0.78 -27.91 29.08
CA PRO A 47 0.57 -26.94 30.13
C PRO A 47 1.89 -26.23 30.49
N VAL A 48 1.86 -24.92 30.57
CA VAL A 48 2.98 -24.08 30.99
C VAL A 48 2.58 -23.30 32.23
N ARG A 49 3.47 -23.25 33.23
CA ARG A 49 3.22 -22.58 34.50
C ARG A 49 4.23 -21.45 34.70
N ASN A 50 3.73 -20.31 35.15
CA ASN A 50 4.54 -19.18 35.57
C ASN A 50 4.06 -18.62 36.94
N SER A 51 4.55 -17.46 37.36
CA SER A 51 4.21 -16.87 38.66
C SER A 51 2.72 -16.48 38.79
N HIS A 52 2.00 -16.36 37.68
CA HIS A 52 0.61 -15.91 37.65
C HIS A 52 -0.41 -17.04 37.36
N GLY A 53 0.06 -18.26 37.16
CA GLY A 53 -0.82 -19.39 36.93
C GLY A 53 -0.32 -20.37 35.89
N GLU A 54 -1.24 -21.10 35.30
CA GLU A 54 -0.99 -22.09 34.24
C GLU A 54 -1.88 -21.79 33.03
N PHE A 55 -1.39 -22.08 31.84
CA PHE A 55 -2.09 -21.94 30.55
C PHE A 55 -1.61 -23.03 29.58
N LEU A 56 -2.29 -23.23 28.45
CA LEU A 56 -1.81 -24.13 27.41
C LEU A 56 -0.94 -23.40 26.39
N SER A 57 0.19 -24.03 26.01
CA SER A 57 1.06 -23.56 24.93
C SER A 57 1.25 -24.65 23.89
N VAL A 58 1.15 -24.25 22.60
CA VAL A 58 1.51 -25.07 21.46
C VAL A 58 2.75 -24.47 20.84
N ARG A 59 3.78 -25.27 20.59
CA ARG A 59 4.99 -24.86 19.88
C ARG A 59 5.21 -25.72 18.66
N ARG A 60 5.54 -25.10 17.54
CA ARG A 60 5.83 -25.77 16.27
C ARG A 60 6.89 -25.02 15.50
N TRP A 61 7.81 -25.78 14.92
CA TRP A 61 8.82 -25.24 14.04
C TRP A 61 8.46 -25.54 12.59
N PHE A 62 8.73 -24.57 11.70
CA PHE A 62 8.47 -24.64 10.27
C PHE A 62 9.71 -24.24 9.50
N ASP A 63 9.96 -24.94 8.37
CA ASP A 63 10.90 -24.44 7.40
C ASP A 63 10.49 -23.04 6.95
N GLY A 64 11.43 -22.13 6.91
CA GLY A 64 11.18 -20.75 6.52
C GLY A 64 12.49 -20.04 6.22
N HIS A 65 12.39 -18.90 5.56
CA HIS A 65 13.55 -18.09 5.24
C HIS A 65 13.48 -16.80 6.04
N GLU A 66 14.53 -16.53 6.79
CA GLU A 66 14.73 -15.24 7.43
C GLU A 66 14.83 -14.13 6.38
N CYS A 67 14.56 -12.91 6.80
CA CYS A 67 14.80 -11.75 5.97
C CYS A 67 16.28 -11.65 5.61
N GLY A 68 16.58 -11.61 4.31
CA GLY A 68 17.94 -11.45 3.81
C GLY A 68 18.56 -10.10 4.13
N GLY A 69 19.75 -9.83 3.60
CA GLY A 69 20.46 -8.56 3.78
C GLY A 69 19.70 -7.34 3.24
N GLY A 70 20.18 -6.13 3.56
CA GLY A 70 19.58 -4.86 3.08
C GLY A 70 18.44 -4.33 3.94
N LEU A 71 18.25 -4.84 5.15
CA LEU A 71 17.19 -4.47 6.08
C LEU A 71 17.14 -2.96 6.37
N GLU A 72 18.28 -2.30 6.57
CA GLU A 72 18.32 -0.86 6.88
C GLU A 72 17.64 -0.05 5.79
N GLY A 73 18.01 -0.29 4.53
CA GLY A 73 17.39 0.38 3.38
C GLY A 73 15.92 0.05 3.24
N ALA A 74 15.53 -1.22 3.40
CA ALA A 74 14.14 -1.65 3.32
C ALA A 74 13.27 -1.06 4.43
N LEU A 75 13.73 -1.16 5.69
CA LEU A 75 13.00 -0.64 6.85
C LEU A 75 12.95 0.88 6.89
N GLY A 76 14.00 1.56 6.44
CA GLY A 76 14.00 3.00 6.23
C GLY A 76 12.90 3.47 5.26
N ARG A 77 12.35 2.59 4.44
CA ARG A 77 11.19 2.85 3.57
C ARG A 77 9.85 2.68 4.27
N LEU A 78 9.81 1.98 5.38
CA LEU A 78 8.60 1.65 6.14
C LEU A 78 8.47 2.45 7.44
N LEU A 79 9.58 2.76 8.08
CA LEU A 79 9.65 3.44 9.36
C LEU A 79 10.24 4.85 9.20
N ARG A 80 9.82 5.78 10.05
CA ARG A 80 10.44 7.11 10.11
C ARG A 80 11.84 7.06 10.69
N GLU A 81 12.00 6.26 11.74
CA GLU A 81 13.26 5.98 12.41
C GLU A 81 13.41 4.47 12.51
N VAL A 82 14.56 3.95 12.15
CA VAL A 82 14.87 2.52 12.18
C VAL A 82 15.71 2.27 13.45
N PRO A 83 15.13 1.69 14.50
CA PRO A 83 15.91 1.34 15.68
C PRO A 83 16.84 0.17 15.34
N ARG A 84 17.96 0.07 16.08
CA ARG A 84 18.97 -0.98 15.85
C ARG A 84 18.40 -2.38 15.96
N GLU A 85 17.49 -2.58 16.88
CA GLU A 85 16.79 -3.86 17.09
C GLU A 85 16.04 -4.31 15.84
N ALA A 86 15.52 -3.39 15.01
CA ALA A 86 14.80 -3.73 13.79
C ALA A 86 15.73 -4.27 12.70
N LEU A 87 17.03 -4.02 12.76
CA LEU A 87 18.03 -4.51 11.81
C LEU A 87 18.43 -5.98 12.05
N ASP A 88 18.01 -6.55 13.16
CA ASP A 88 18.22 -7.95 13.51
C ASP A 88 16.89 -8.72 13.41
N PRO A 89 16.73 -9.62 12.42
CA PRO A 89 15.50 -10.41 12.29
C PRO A 89 15.20 -11.29 13.52
N ALA A 90 16.22 -11.68 14.30
CA ALA A 90 16.03 -12.42 15.54
C ALA A 90 15.31 -11.60 16.63
N GLN A 91 15.27 -10.27 16.49
CA GLN A 91 14.49 -9.36 17.36
C GLN A 91 13.04 -9.19 16.93
N TRP A 92 12.63 -9.80 15.81
CA TRP A 92 11.26 -9.68 15.31
C TRP A 92 10.34 -10.68 15.98
N LEU A 93 9.22 -10.18 16.47
CA LEU A 93 8.13 -10.97 17.03
C LEU A 93 6.89 -10.73 16.19
N PHE A 94 6.50 -11.74 15.42
CA PHE A 94 5.23 -11.75 14.73
C PHE A 94 4.11 -12.03 15.73
N LEU A 95 3.03 -11.29 15.65
CA LEU A 95 1.90 -11.41 16.58
C LEU A 95 0.58 -11.34 15.83
N ASP A 96 -0.31 -12.26 16.18
CA ASP A 96 -1.70 -12.31 15.76
C ASP A 96 -2.55 -12.81 16.92
N THR A 97 -3.80 -12.32 17.08
CA THR A 97 -4.65 -12.68 18.23
C THR A 97 -6.04 -13.09 17.81
N GLU A 98 -6.56 -14.16 18.46
CA GLU A 98 -7.97 -14.49 18.38
C GLU A 98 -8.72 -14.03 19.63
N THR A 99 -9.86 -13.38 19.40
CA THR A 99 -10.52 -12.60 20.42
C THR A 99 -11.97 -13.01 20.62
N THR A 100 -12.52 -12.73 21.80
CA THR A 100 -13.93 -13.00 22.13
C THR A 100 -14.92 -12.04 21.47
N GLY A 101 -14.44 -11.05 20.70
CA GLY A 101 -15.29 -10.09 19.99
C GLY A 101 -14.51 -9.09 19.15
N LEU A 102 -15.16 -8.54 18.14
CA LEU A 102 -14.57 -7.63 17.16
C LEU A 102 -14.53 -6.15 17.60
N ALA A 103 -15.23 -5.79 18.66
CA ALA A 103 -15.49 -4.39 19.00
C ALA A 103 -14.39 -3.72 19.84
N GLY A 104 -13.41 -4.48 20.34
CA GLY A 104 -12.47 -3.96 21.34
C GLY A 104 -13.17 -3.58 22.66
N GLY A 105 -12.43 -3.10 23.63
CA GLY A 105 -12.96 -2.67 24.93
C GLY A 105 -12.67 -3.66 26.05
N THR A 106 -13.03 -3.28 27.29
CA THR A 106 -12.63 -3.97 28.52
C THR A 106 -13.24 -5.36 28.69
N GLY A 107 -14.30 -5.68 27.95
CA GLY A 107 -14.96 -7.00 27.97
C GLY A 107 -14.45 -7.98 26.91
N THR A 108 -13.51 -7.57 26.04
CA THR A 108 -12.92 -8.43 25.01
C THR A 108 -11.62 -9.02 25.53
N TYR A 109 -11.48 -10.34 25.38
CA TYR A 109 -10.28 -11.11 25.74
C TYR A 109 -9.58 -11.62 24.48
N ALA A 110 -8.25 -11.60 24.46
CA ALA A 110 -7.46 -12.38 23.52
C ALA A 110 -7.31 -13.78 24.11
N PHE A 111 -8.13 -14.72 23.67
CA PHE A 111 -8.14 -16.07 24.22
C PHE A 111 -7.06 -16.97 23.60
N LEU A 112 -6.58 -16.62 22.41
CA LEU A 112 -5.43 -17.22 21.76
C LEU A 112 -4.49 -16.12 21.32
N VAL A 113 -3.27 -16.12 21.84
CA VAL A 113 -2.20 -15.20 21.43
C VAL A 113 -1.17 -16.00 20.65
N GLY A 114 -1.14 -15.78 19.35
CA GLY A 114 -0.18 -16.39 18.45
C GLY A 114 1.07 -15.53 18.32
N LEU A 115 2.22 -16.17 18.44
CA LEU A 115 3.56 -15.58 18.33
C LEU A 115 4.39 -16.38 17.35
N ALA A 116 5.25 -15.70 16.57
CA ALA A 116 6.25 -16.39 15.79
C ALA A 116 7.54 -15.57 15.71
N TRP A 117 8.66 -16.24 15.48
CA TRP A 117 9.98 -15.62 15.32
C TRP A 117 10.91 -16.51 14.54
N TRP A 118 11.93 -15.92 13.96
CA TRP A 118 12.98 -16.66 13.28
C TRP A 118 13.92 -17.31 14.30
N ASP A 119 14.19 -18.61 14.12
CA ASP A 119 15.10 -19.37 14.95
C ASP A 119 15.70 -20.54 14.18
N ALA A 120 17.00 -20.75 14.30
CA ALA A 120 17.74 -21.88 13.73
C ALA A 120 17.48 -22.11 12.22
N GLY A 121 17.28 -21.05 11.44
CA GLY A 121 17.02 -21.12 9.99
C GLY A 121 15.60 -21.51 9.62
N GLY A 122 14.66 -21.40 10.55
CA GLY A 122 13.24 -21.60 10.35
C GLY A 122 12.39 -20.64 11.14
N LEU A 123 11.10 -20.92 11.18
CA LEU A 123 10.11 -20.14 11.92
C LEU A 123 9.55 -20.94 13.09
N GLU A 124 9.83 -20.51 14.31
CA GLU A 124 9.19 -21.01 15.51
C GLU A 124 7.83 -20.30 15.66
N VAL A 125 6.78 -21.08 15.89
CA VAL A 125 5.41 -20.59 16.19
C VAL A 125 5.02 -21.05 17.57
N GLU A 126 4.62 -20.14 18.43
CA GLU A 126 4.12 -20.42 19.78
C GLU A 126 2.70 -19.81 19.91
N GLN A 127 1.77 -20.62 20.40
CA GLN A 127 0.39 -20.20 20.61
C GLN A 127 0.04 -20.35 22.09
N LEU A 128 -0.32 -19.25 22.75
CA LEU A 128 -0.67 -19.18 24.16
C LEU A 128 -2.19 -19.13 24.26
N PHE A 129 -2.81 -20.13 24.91
CA PHE A 129 -4.25 -20.31 24.94
C PHE A 129 -4.83 -20.25 26.36
N LEU A 130 -5.92 -19.51 26.51
CA LEU A 130 -6.73 -19.42 27.72
C LEU A 130 -7.77 -20.54 27.73
N ARG A 131 -7.66 -21.52 28.62
CA ARG A 131 -8.74 -22.50 28.88
C ARG A 131 -9.97 -21.85 29.49
N ASP A 132 -9.73 -20.84 30.31
CA ASP A 132 -10.74 -19.92 30.84
C ASP A 132 -10.12 -18.54 31.15
N TYR A 133 -10.96 -17.58 31.51
CA TYR A 133 -10.51 -16.20 31.75
C TYR A 133 -9.58 -16.02 32.95
N SER A 134 -9.53 -16.97 33.90
CA SER A 134 -8.64 -16.90 35.07
C SER A 134 -7.16 -17.03 34.69
N GLU A 135 -6.86 -17.61 33.55
CA GLU A 135 -5.52 -17.84 33.06
C GLU A 135 -4.90 -16.61 32.35
N GLU A 136 -5.66 -15.53 32.18
CA GLU A 136 -5.22 -14.36 31.42
C GLU A 136 -3.91 -13.77 31.95
N HIS A 137 -3.75 -13.68 33.28
CA HIS A 137 -2.53 -13.13 33.86
C HIS A 137 -1.30 -13.96 33.50
N ALA A 138 -1.43 -15.29 33.46
CA ALA A 138 -0.33 -16.17 33.08
C ALA A 138 0.05 -16.01 31.60
N VAL A 139 -0.94 -15.91 30.71
CA VAL A 139 -0.69 -15.65 29.26
C VAL A 139 -0.07 -14.29 29.02
N LEU A 140 -0.55 -13.22 29.70
CA LEU A 140 0.02 -11.88 29.54
C LEU A 140 1.47 -11.78 30.08
N GLU A 141 1.81 -12.51 31.17
CA GLU A 141 3.20 -12.61 31.64
C GLU A 141 4.08 -13.32 30.60
N ALA A 142 3.63 -14.42 30.03
CA ALA A 142 4.35 -15.15 29.00
C ALA A 142 4.57 -14.28 27.75
N LEU A 143 3.56 -13.55 27.29
CA LEU A 143 3.68 -12.59 26.21
C LEU A 143 4.69 -11.49 26.53
N ALA A 144 4.64 -10.90 27.74
CA ALA A 144 5.59 -9.87 28.16
C ALA A 144 7.05 -10.37 28.13
N ALA A 145 7.28 -11.62 28.53
CA ALA A 145 8.60 -12.26 28.47
C ALA A 145 9.10 -12.37 27.02
N ARG A 146 8.25 -12.82 26.08
CA ARG A 146 8.59 -12.90 24.64
C ARG A 146 8.89 -11.52 24.03
N MET A 147 8.11 -10.52 24.42
CA MET A 147 8.33 -9.13 23.97
C MET A 147 9.60 -8.50 24.56
N ALA A 148 10.04 -8.94 25.73
CA ALA A 148 11.31 -8.52 26.31
C ALA A 148 12.52 -9.13 25.56
N GLU A 149 12.38 -10.36 25.09
CA GLU A 149 13.40 -11.06 24.29
C GLU A 149 13.47 -10.52 22.87
N ARG A 150 12.32 -10.15 22.28
CA ARG A 150 12.17 -9.70 20.89
C ARG A 150 11.42 -8.39 20.82
N ARG A 151 12.13 -7.33 20.55
CA ARG A 151 11.67 -5.97 20.76
C ARG A 151 10.99 -5.33 19.55
N VAL A 152 10.94 -6.02 18.41
CA VAL A 152 10.31 -5.53 17.18
C VAL A 152 9.02 -6.29 16.93
N LEU A 153 7.89 -5.64 17.13
CA LEU A 153 6.58 -6.23 16.91
C LEU A 153 6.20 -6.15 15.42
N VAL A 154 5.81 -7.28 14.84
CA VAL A 154 5.34 -7.34 13.44
C VAL A 154 3.92 -7.89 13.43
N THR A 155 2.99 -7.15 12.80
CA THR A 155 1.55 -7.51 12.79
C THR A 155 0.93 -7.25 11.43
N PHE A 156 -0.28 -7.75 11.22
CA PHE A 156 -1.13 -7.38 10.10
C PHE A 156 -2.40 -6.69 10.61
N ASN A 157 -2.45 -5.35 10.52
CA ASN A 157 -3.51 -4.52 11.10
C ASN A 157 -3.52 -4.44 12.65
N GLY A 158 -2.50 -4.99 13.28
CA GLY A 158 -2.43 -5.10 14.74
C GLY A 158 -2.24 -3.77 15.46
N ARG A 159 -1.73 -2.72 14.79
CA ARG A 159 -1.70 -1.37 15.36
C ARG A 159 -3.09 -0.83 15.72
N SER A 160 -4.11 -1.26 14.97
CA SER A 160 -5.48 -0.79 15.17
C SER A 160 -6.34 -1.74 16.00
N PHE A 161 -5.93 -3.01 16.13
CA PHE A 161 -6.74 -4.06 16.76
C PHE A 161 -6.01 -4.79 17.88
N ASP A 162 -5.02 -5.63 17.57
CA ASP A 162 -4.38 -6.53 18.52
C ASP A 162 -3.67 -5.79 19.65
N TRP A 163 -2.81 -4.84 19.26
CA TRP A 163 -1.98 -4.15 20.23
C TRP A 163 -2.78 -3.25 21.18
N PRO A 164 -3.73 -2.41 20.76
CA PRO A 164 -4.59 -1.66 21.68
C PRO A 164 -5.43 -2.53 22.61
N LEU A 165 -5.87 -3.70 22.14
CA LEU A 165 -6.56 -4.67 22.98
C LEU A 165 -5.61 -5.19 24.07
N LEU A 166 -4.45 -5.72 23.70
CA LEU A 166 -3.45 -6.22 24.63
C LEU A 166 -3.00 -5.16 25.64
N GLU A 167 -2.73 -3.92 25.20
CA GLU A 167 -2.43 -2.80 26.11
C GLU A 167 -3.56 -2.57 27.14
N THR A 168 -4.81 -2.65 26.69
CA THR A 168 -5.96 -2.53 27.58
C THR A 168 -5.98 -3.66 28.60
N ARG A 169 -5.73 -4.90 28.18
CA ARG A 169 -5.65 -6.05 29.06
C ARG A 169 -4.53 -5.92 30.07
N TYR A 170 -3.33 -5.53 29.67
CA TYR A 170 -2.21 -5.24 30.57
C TYR A 170 -2.56 -4.17 31.62
N ARG A 171 -3.17 -3.06 31.20
CA ARG A 171 -3.60 -2.01 32.13
C ARG A 171 -4.61 -2.50 33.16
N MET A 172 -5.49 -3.43 32.77
CA MET A 172 -6.48 -4.02 33.69
C MET A 172 -5.87 -4.95 34.72
N THR A 173 -4.79 -5.67 34.41
CA THR A 173 -4.13 -6.56 35.37
C THR A 173 -3.49 -5.79 36.51
N ARG A 174 -3.00 -4.55 36.30
CA ARG A 174 -2.26 -3.70 37.26
C ARG A 174 -1.02 -4.37 37.86
N ARG A 175 -0.66 -5.58 37.47
CA ARG A 175 0.43 -6.39 38.04
C ARG A 175 1.53 -6.71 37.03
N ILE A 176 1.19 -6.70 35.74
CA ILE A 176 2.10 -7.06 34.65
C ILE A 176 2.27 -5.83 33.78
N ALA A 177 3.50 -5.40 33.59
CA ALA A 177 3.81 -4.32 32.68
C ALA A 177 3.92 -4.84 31.24
N ALA A 178 3.24 -4.18 30.30
CA ALA A 178 3.48 -4.41 28.90
C ALA A 178 4.91 -3.97 28.54
N ALA A 179 5.68 -4.83 27.91
CA ALA A 179 6.94 -4.43 27.30
C ALA A 179 6.61 -3.57 26.07
N ALA A 180 7.04 -2.30 26.07
CA ALA A 180 6.89 -1.46 24.89
C ALA A 180 7.84 -1.96 23.78
N PRO A 181 7.33 -2.24 22.57
CA PRO A 181 8.21 -2.63 21.47
C PRO A 181 9.10 -1.45 21.04
N ALA A 182 10.34 -1.72 20.65
CA ALA A 182 11.26 -0.71 20.10
C ALA A 182 10.76 -0.21 18.75
N ALA A 183 10.12 -1.09 17.97
CA ALA A 183 9.41 -0.75 16.76
C ALA A 183 8.15 -1.61 16.61
N HIS A 184 7.16 -1.08 15.88
CA HIS A 184 5.96 -1.83 15.50
C HIS A 184 5.77 -1.71 13.99
N LEU A 185 6.01 -2.80 13.27
CA LEU A 185 5.81 -2.95 11.83
C LEU A 185 4.41 -3.51 11.57
N ASP A 186 3.48 -2.67 11.11
CA ASP A 186 2.16 -3.15 10.67
C ASP A 186 2.18 -3.28 9.14
N LEU A 187 2.16 -4.52 8.66
CA LEU A 187 2.32 -4.84 7.24
C LEU A 187 1.09 -4.52 6.39
N LEU A 188 -0.07 -4.24 7.00
CA LEU A 188 -1.26 -3.86 6.24
C LEU A 188 -1.04 -2.59 5.42
N HIS A 189 -0.34 -1.59 5.95
CA HIS A 189 -0.12 -0.33 5.27
C HIS A 189 0.73 -0.48 4.00
N PRO A 190 1.93 -1.07 4.04
CA PRO A 190 2.71 -1.34 2.83
C PRO A 190 1.99 -2.30 1.88
N ALA A 191 1.29 -3.34 2.39
CA ALA A 191 0.52 -4.25 1.55
C ALA A 191 -0.55 -3.50 0.73
N ARG A 192 -1.27 -2.56 1.34
CA ARG A 192 -2.25 -1.72 0.63
C ARG A 192 -1.61 -0.85 -0.45
N GLN A 193 -0.40 -0.38 -0.22
CA GLN A 193 0.30 0.46 -1.19
C GLN A 193 0.76 -0.34 -2.41
N LEU A 194 1.23 -1.56 -2.19
CA LEU A 194 1.80 -2.41 -3.23
C LEU A 194 0.72 -3.20 -3.99
N TRP A 195 -0.22 -3.83 -3.27
CA TRP A 195 -1.06 -4.86 -3.87
C TRP A 195 -2.54 -4.51 -4.00
N ARG A 196 -3.02 -3.41 -3.40
CA ARG A 196 -4.45 -3.06 -3.50
C ARG A 196 -4.90 -2.82 -4.93
N LEU A 197 -4.07 -2.23 -5.79
CA LEU A 197 -4.41 -2.00 -7.19
C LEU A 197 -4.48 -3.32 -7.97
N LYS A 198 -3.61 -4.27 -7.65
CA LYS A 198 -3.53 -5.59 -8.27
C LYS A 198 -4.67 -6.51 -7.84
N LEU A 199 -5.00 -6.53 -6.55
CA LEU A 199 -5.91 -7.51 -5.95
C LEU A 199 -7.31 -6.95 -5.63
N GLY A 200 -7.47 -5.63 -5.58
CA GLY A 200 -8.71 -4.98 -5.12
C GLY A 200 -8.91 -5.03 -3.62
N SER A 201 -8.56 -6.12 -2.97
CA SER A 201 -8.55 -6.34 -1.53
C SER A 201 -7.16 -6.80 -1.06
N VAL A 202 -6.84 -6.60 0.22
CA VAL A 202 -5.54 -6.99 0.82
C VAL A 202 -5.78 -7.64 2.18
N ARG A 203 -6.59 -8.68 2.20
CA ARG A 203 -6.69 -9.57 3.36
C ARG A 203 -5.46 -10.49 3.37
N LEU A 204 -5.01 -10.90 4.53
CA LEU A 204 -3.81 -11.75 4.64
C LEU A 204 -3.96 -13.03 3.81
N MET A 205 -5.08 -13.70 3.89
CA MET A 205 -5.40 -14.90 3.10
C MET A 205 -5.32 -14.65 1.58
N GLU A 206 -5.74 -13.47 1.09
CA GLU A 206 -5.64 -13.12 -0.34
C GLU A 206 -4.18 -12.88 -0.76
N LEU A 207 -3.39 -12.26 0.12
CA LEU A 207 -1.95 -12.08 -0.09
C LEU A 207 -1.22 -13.44 -0.09
N GLU A 208 -1.58 -14.35 0.78
CA GLU A 208 -1.07 -15.72 0.78
C GLU A 208 -1.37 -16.41 -0.55
N GLN A 209 -2.61 -16.37 -0.98
CA GLN A 209 -3.05 -17.05 -2.20
C GLN A 209 -2.45 -16.45 -3.48
N TYR A 210 -2.43 -15.12 -3.61
CA TYR A 210 -2.10 -14.47 -4.89
C TYR A 210 -0.69 -13.88 -4.95
N ILE A 211 -0.04 -13.67 -3.81
CA ILE A 211 1.32 -13.12 -3.75
C ILE A 211 2.34 -14.16 -3.30
N LEU A 212 2.02 -14.95 -2.26
CA LEU A 212 2.98 -15.92 -1.72
C LEU A 212 2.92 -17.27 -2.42
N SER A 213 1.74 -17.79 -2.76
CA SER A 213 1.59 -19.09 -3.44
C SER A 213 2.38 -19.18 -4.76
N PRO A 214 2.40 -18.16 -5.63
CA PRO A 214 3.18 -18.21 -6.87
C PRO A 214 4.70 -18.32 -6.65
N LEU A 215 5.20 -17.98 -5.46
CA LEU A 215 6.62 -18.10 -5.12
C LEU A 215 7.03 -19.52 -4.74
N GLY A 216 6.08 -20.44 -4.59
CA GLY A 216 6.33 -21.88 -4.45
C GLY A 216 6.94 -22.32 -3.10
N ALA A 217 7.09 -21.44 -2.13
CA ALA A 217 7.78 -21.73 -0.88
C ALA A 217 6.94 -22.56 0.12
N ALA A 218 5.61 -22.56 0.01
CA ALA A 218 4.70 -23.31 0.89
C ALA A 218 3.33 -23.50 0.24
N ASP A 219 2.56 -24.46 0.72
CA ASP A 219 1.14 -24.57 0.36
C ASP A 219 0.32 -23.61 1.22
N TRP A 220 -0.19 -22.55 0.58
CA TRP A 220 -1.01 -21.52 1.20
C TRP A 220 -2.51 -21.77 1.03
N ARG A 221 -2.91 -22.95 0.55
CA ARG A 221 -4.31 -23.30 0.48
C ARG A 221 -4.86 -23.55 1.88
N ARG A 222 -5.92 -22.85 2.22
CA ARG A 222 -6.62 -22.97 3.50
C ARG A 222 -7.83 -23.89 3.31
N GLU A 223 -7.56 -25.18 3.11
CA GLU A 223 -8.62 -26.19 3.06
C GLU A 223 -9.21 -26.35 4.47
N ASP A 224 -10.53 -26.31 4.58
CA ASP A 224 -11.30 -26.44 5.84
C ASP A 224 -10.98 -25.36 6.90
N ASP A 225 -10.62 -24.13 6.47
CA ASP A 225 -10.39 -23.03 7.41
C ASP A 225 -11.69 -22.53 8.05
N ILE A 226 -11.62 -22.21 9.34
CA ILE A 226 -12.76 -21.65 10.06
C ILE A 226 -12.99 -20.20 9.64
N PRO A 227 -14.23 -19.80 9.26
CA PRO A 227 -14.52 -18.40 9.01
C PRO A 227 -14.25 -17.54 10.23
N GLY A 228 -13.46 -16.46 10.10
CA GLY A 228 -13.07 -15.60 11.23
C GLY A 228 -14.26 -15.08 12.07
N ALA A 229 -15.44 -14.90 11.45
CA ALA A 229 -16.65 -14.51 12.16
C ALA A 229 -17.17 -15.56 13.15
N LEU A 230 -16.78 -16.84 12.99
CA LEU A 230 -17.19 -17.95 13.85
C LEU A 230 -16.19 -18.24 14.97
N ILE A 231 -15.01 -17.67 14.94
CA ILE A 231 -13.94 -17.90 15.92
C ILE A 231 -14.39 -17.57 17.37
N PRO A 232 -15.01 -16.42 17.65
CA PRO A 232 -15.52 -16.14 19.00
C PRO A 232 -16.55 -17.15 19.46
N GLN A 233 -17.40 -17.62 18.53
CA GLN A 233 -18.44 -18.61 18.85
C GLN A 233 -17.84 -19.99 19.18
N ALA A 234 -16.76 -20.39 18.49
CA ALA A 234 -16.04 -21.62 18.79
C ALA A 234 -15.52 -21.61 20.24
N TYR A 235 -14.90 -20.51 20.67
CA TYR A 235 -14.41 -20.35 22.04
C TYR A 235 -15.55 -20.34 23.06
N PHE A 236 -16.64 -19.62 22.81
CA PHE A 236 -17.79 -19.62 23.70
C PHE A 236 -18.49 -20.98 23.77
N SER A 237 -18.50 -21.77 22.69
CA SER A 237 -19.00 -23.14 22.72
C SER A 237 -18.15 -24.01 23.63
N TYR A 238 -16.84 -23.96 23.49
CA TYR A 238 -15.90 -24.66 24.35
C TYR A 238 -16.07 -24.30 25.84
N LEU A 239 -16.17 -23.00 26.19
CA LEU A 239 -16.39 -22.56 27.57
C LEU A 239 -17.71 -23.08 28.17
N ARG A 240 -18.66 -23.45 27.34
CA ARG A 240 -19.95 -24.06 27.78
C ARG A 240 -19.92 -25.59 27.82
N GLY A 241 -18.76 -26.20 27.61
CA GLY A 241 -18.58 -27.64 27.59
C GLY A 241 -18.85 -28.30 26.24
N GLY A 242 -18.86 -27.53 25.14
CA GLY A 242 -18.87 -28.07 23.78
C GLY A 242 -17.54 -28.73 23.42
N GLY A 243 -17.55 -29.54 22.35
CA GLY A 243 -16.35 -30.23 21.86
C GLY A 243 -15.23 -29.26 21.40
N PRO A 244 -13.98 -29.74 21.42
CA PRO A 244 -12.80 -28.92 21.08
C PRO A 244 -12.52 -28.81 19.58
N GLU A 245 -13.27 -29.48 18.69
CA GLU A 245 -12.97 -29.62 17.26
C GLU A 245 -12.88 -28.25 16.56
N ALA A 246 -13.86 -27.38 16.83
CA ALA A 246 -13.88 -26.03 16.26
C ALA A 246 -12.69 -25.20 16.73
N LEU A 247 -12.24 -25.36 17.98
CA LEU A 247 -11.03 -24.68 18.47
C LEU A 247 -9.76 -25.20 17.82
N SER A 248 -9.67 -26.49 17.52
CA SER A 248 -8.51 -27.02 16.81
C SER A 248 -8.34 -26.38 15.43
N GLN A 249 -9.44 -26.00 14.76
CA GLN A 249 -9.41 -25.22 13.52
C GLN A 249 -8.95 -23.78 13.78
N VAL A 250 -9.33 -23.16 14.89
CA VAL A 250 -8.85 -21.82 15.29
C VAL A 250 -7.33 -21.81 15.49
N PHE A 251 -6.77 -22.81 16.14
CA PHE A 251 -5.31 -22.95 16.26
C PHE A 251 -4.63 -23.04 14.90
N ARG A 252 -5.19 -23.81 13.96
CA ARG A 252 -4.66 -23.91 12.60
C ARG A 252 -4.76 -22.56 11.87
N HIS A 253 -5.89 -21.85 11.99
CA HIS A 253 -6.11 -20.54 11.41
C HIS A 253 -5.03 -19.55 11.85
N ASN A 254 -4.90 -19.32 13.15
CA ASN A 254 -3.90 -18.43 13.73
C ASN A 254 -2.44 -18.83 13.37
N GLN A 255 -2.14 -20.14 13.33
CA GLN A 255 -0.85 -20.64 12.89
C GLN A 255 -0.57 -20.27 11.42
N MET A 256 -1.56 -20.39 10.54
CA MET A 256 -1.42 -20.00 9.13
C MET A 256 -1.21 -18.50 9.00
N ASP A 257 -1.95 -17.67 9.75
CA ASP A 257 -1.80 -16.21 9.77
C ASP A 257 -0.38 -15.81 10.18
N LEU A 258 0.19 -16.41 11.20
CA LEU A 258 1.57 -16.16 11.63
C LEU A 258 2.61 -16.53 10.56
N ARG A 259 2.45 -17.69 9.91
CA ARG A 259 3.33 -18.13 8.83
C ARG A 259 3.19 -17.20 7.63
N GLY A 260 1.97 -16.85 7.26
CA GLY A 260 1.68 -15.91 6.18
C GLY A 260 2.28 -14.52 6.45
N LEU A 261 2.15 -14.04 7.68
CA LEU A 261 2.71 -12.77 8.12
C LEU A 261 4.25 -12.74 8.02
N ALA A 262 4.91 -13.81 8.46
CA ALA A 262 6.37 -13.94 8.36
C ALA A 262 6.84 -14.00 6.90
N ALA A 263 6.20 -14.81 6.06
CA ALA A 263 6.50 -14.90 4.64
C ALA A 263 6.26 -13.57 3.90
N LEU A 264 5.18 -12.86 4.26
CA LEU A 264 4.87 -11.54 3.71
C LEU A 264 5.93 -10.51 4.09
N ALA A 265 6.44 -10.55 5.33
CA ALA A 265 7.53 -9.69 5.77
C ALA A 265 8.80 -9.92 4.95
N THR A 266 9.18 -11.19 4.75
CA THR A 266 10.34 -11.57 3.92
C THR A 266 10.15 -11.10 2.48
N ARG A 267 8.99 -11.33 1.88
CA ARG A 267 8.66 -10.84 0.52
C ARG A 267 8.79 -9.33 0.41
N LEU A 268 8.23 -8.60 1.36
CA LEU A 268 8.25 -7.14 1.39
C LEU A 268 9.67 -6.59 1.50
N VAL A 269 10.49 -7.16 2.39
CA VAL A 269 11.91 -6.78 2.54
C VAL A 269 12.68 -7.05 1.24
N ALA A 270 12.49 -8.20 0.61
CA ALA A 270 13.13 -8.54 -0.66
C ALA A 270 12.78 -7.52 -1.76
N MET A 271 11.50 -7.19 -1.92
CA MET A 271 11.02 -6.20 -2.91
C MET A 271 11.60 -4.81 -2.65
N LEU A 272 11.66 -4.39 -1.39
CA LEU A 272 12.20 -3.09 -1.00
C LEU A 272 13.73 -3.03 -1.13
N THR A 273 14.41 -4.15 -0.99
CA THR A 273 15.88 -4.22 -1.12
C THR A 273 16.31 -4.25 -2.58
N ASN A 274 15.74 -5.15 -3.37
CA ASN A 274 16.07 -5.32 -4.78
C ASN A 274 14.82 -5.81 -5.56
N PRO A 275 14.02 -4.89 -6.13
CA PRO A 275 12.81 -5.23 -6.85
C PRO A 275 13.02 -6.20 -8.02
N ASP A 276 14.13 -6.08 -8.74
CA ASP A 276 14.45 -6.92 -9.90
C ASP A 276 14.75 -8.35 -9.47
N ALA A 277 15.62 -8.53 -8.48
CA ALA A 277 15.92 -9.84 -7.92
C ALA A 277 14.72 -10.49 -7.22
N ALA A 278 13.82 -9.67 -6.68
CA ALA A 278 12.56 -10.13 -6.10
C ALA A 278 11.51 -10.51 -7.17
N GLY A 279 11.75 -10.25 -8.45
CA GLY A 279 10.82 -10.56 -9.54
C GLY A 279 9.51 -9.78 -9.42
N CYS A 280 9.59 -8.48 -9.14
CA CYS A 280 8.42 -7.61 -9.05
C CYS A 280 7.76 -7.45 -10.42
N ASP A 281 6.43 -7.58 -10.48
CA ASP A 281 5.67 -7.27 -11.67
C ASP A 281 5.44 -5.74 -11.86
N ALA A 282 4.86 -5.37 -13.00
CA ALA A 282 4.60 -3.97 -13.35
C ALA A 282 3.81 -3.20 -12.29
N LEU A 283 2.77 -3.82 -11.71
CA LEU A 283 1.94 -3.18 -10.67
C LEU A 283 2.65 -3.08 -9.32
N GLU A 284 3.49 -4.04 -8.98
CA GLU A 284 4.35 -4.01 -7.80
C GLU A 284 5.41 -2.91 -7.92
N LEU A 285 6.08 -2.79 -9.09
CA LEU A 285 7.02 -1.71 -9.39
C LEU A 285 6.33 -0.33 -9.33
N TYR A 286 5.12 -0.22 -9.87
CA TYR A 286 4.30 0.99 -9.74
C TYR A 286 3.93 1.32 -8.30
N GLY A 287 3.62 0.31 -7.48
CA GLY A 287 3.38 0.47 -6.04
C GLY A 287 4.62 1.00 -5.31
N LEU A 288 5.80 0.44 -5.60
CA LEU A 288 7.09 0.85 -5.06
C LEU A 288 7.46 2.28 -5.48
N SER A 289 7.23 2.67 -6.75
CA SER A 289 7.50 4.02 -7.22
C SER A 289 6.70 5.07 -6.45
N ARG A 290 5.43 4.79 -6.16
CA ARG A 290 4.57 5.64 -5.34
C ARG A 290 5.02 5.70 -3.87
N LEU A 291 5.62 4.64 -3.36
CA LEU A 291 6.21 4.61 -2.02
C LEU A 291 7.40 5.57 -1.95
N GLU A 292 8.35 5.46 -2.89
CA GLU A 292 9.54 6.32 -2.96
C GLU A 292 9.18 7.79 -3.18
N GLN A 293 8.22 8.06 -4.04
CA GLN A 293 7.73 9.41 -4.27
C GLN A 293 7.18 10.07 -2.99
N ARG A 294 6.42 9.33 -2.17
CA ARG A 294 5.91 9.84 -0.88
C ARG A 294 7.01 10.08 0.14
N ARG A 295 8.08 9.30 0.08
CA ARG A 295 9.26 9.49 0.92
C ARG A 295 10.11 10.70 0.51
N GLY A 296 9.89 11.21 -0.69
CA GLY A 296 10.65 12.33 -1.23
C GLY A 296 11.96 11.90 -1.89
N ASP A 297 12.04 10.67 -2.39
CA ASP A 297 13.12 10.19 -3.26
C ASP A 297 12.65 10.19 -4.73
N PRO A 298 12.80 11.31 -5.45
CA PRO A 298 12.32 11.42 -6.82
C PRO A 298 13.12 10.55 -7.80
N ASP A 299 14.41 10.34 -7.53
CA ASP A 299 15.28 9.55 -8.42
C ASP A 299 14.92 8.06 -8.35
N ALA A 300 14.72 7.52 -7.16
CA ALA A 300 14.23 6.15 -7.00
C ALA A 300 12.82 6.00 -7.57
N ALA A 301 11.93 6.97 -7.33
CA ALA A 301 10.59 6.94 -7.89
C ALA A 301 10.59 6.93 -9.42
N ARG A 302 11.43 7.74 -10.06
CA ARG A 302 11.57 7.81 -11.52
C ARG A 302 11.99 6.45 -12.09
N ARG A 303 13.09 5.89 -11.60
CA ARG A 303 13.59 4.57 -12.06
C ARG A 303 12.51 3.49 -11.98
N LEU A 304 11.79 3.44 -10.86
CA LEU A 304 10.73 2.46 -10.64
C LEU A 304 9.51 2.69 -11.54
N TYR A 305 9.10 3.95 -11.81
CA TYR A 305 8.05 4.24 -12.79
C TYR A 305 8.45 3.82 -14.20
N GLU A 306 9.69 4.10 -14.62
CA GLU A 306 10.22 3.68 -15.91
C GLU A 306 10.26 2.16 -16.06
N SER A 307 10.73 1.45 -15.02
CA SER A 307 10.72 -0.01 -14.98
C SER A 307 9.29 -0.57 -15.05
N ALA A 308 8.34 0.05 -14.33
CA ALA A 308 6.94 -0.35 -14.35
C ALA A 308 6.29 -0.20 -15.73
N LEU A 309 6.57 0.92 -16.42
CA LEU A 309 6.11 1.16 -17.79
C LEU A 309 6.71 0.13 -18.77
N ALA A 310 8.02 -0.14 -18.65
CA ALA A 310 8.70 -1.12 -19.49
C ALA A 310 8.18 -2.55 -19.27
N ALA A 311 7.73 -2.88 -18.07
CA ALA A 311 7.12 -4.17 -17.72
C ALA A 311 5.66 -4.31 -18.17
N GLY A 312 5.01 -3.23 -18.67
CA GLY A 312 3.66 -3.25 -19.23
C GLY A 312 2.57 -3.07 -18.18
N LEU A 313 2.28 -1.82 -17.85
CA LEU A 313 1.18 -1.46 -16.93
C LEU A 313 -0.20 -1.54 -17.62
N PRO A 314 -1.27 -1.84 -16.87
CA PRO A 314 -2.63 -1.59 -17.34
C PRO A 314 -2.84 -0.11 -17.67
N GLU A 315 -3.69 0.19 -18.66
CA GLU A 315 -3.89 1.52 -19.27
C GLU A 315 -4.04 2.66 -18.24
N GLU A 316 -4.81 2.47 -17.19
CA GLU A 316 -5.04 3.51 -16.16
C GLU A 316 -3.77 3.76 -15.32
N ALA A 317 -3.04 2.71 -14.96
CA ALA A 317 -1.80 2.79 -14.21
C ALA A 317 -0.67 3.35 -15.08
N ASP A 318 -0.59 2.97 -16.36
CA ASP A 318 0.35 3.50 -17.35
C ASP A 318 0.20 5.02 -17.47
N ARG A 319 -1.00 5.51 -17.75
CA ARG A 319 -1.30 6.94 -17.81
C ARG A 319 -0.93 7.67 -16.52
N SER A 320 -1.20 7.04 -15.37
CA SER A 320 -0.85 7.62 -14.07
C SER A 320 0.67 7.69 -13.88
N ALA A 321 1.41 6.66 -14.26
CA ALA A 321 2.87 6.61 -14.20
C ALA A 321 3.51 7.69 -15.09
N ARG A 322 3.06 7.82 -16.35
CA ARG A 322 3.52 8.87 -17.27
C ARG A 322 3.26 10.28 -16.75
N ARG A 323 2.10 10.52 -16.11
CA ARG A 323 1.79 11.79 -15.46
C ARG A 323 2.76 12.13 -14.33
N GLU A 324 3.08 11.15 -13.49
CA GLU A 324 4.01 11.35 -12.39
C GLU A 324 5.43 11.57 -12.90
N LEU A 325 5.88 10.81 -13.91
CA LEU A 325 7.18 11.04 -14.57
C LEU A 325 7.25 12.43 -15.20
N ALA A 326 6.22 12.87 -15.91
CA ALA A 326 6.17 14.22 -16.49
C ALA A 326 6.24 15.32 -15.41
N ARG A 327 5.62 15.09 -14.24
CA ARG A 327 5.72 16.01 -13.09
C ARG A 327 7.12 16.04 -12.48
N LEU A 328 7.77 14.88 -12.39
CA LEU A 328 9.17 14.78 -11.93
C LEU A 328 10.10 15.51 -12.90
N ALA A 329 10.04 15.21 -14.20
CA ALA A 329 10.82 15.89 -15.24
C ALA A 329 10.63 17.42 -15.21
N LYS A 330 9.38 17.87 -15.06
CA LYS A 330 9.09 19.31 -14.93
C LYS A 330 9.75 19.96 -13.71
N ARG A 331 9.76 19.27 -12.55
CA ARG A 331 10.42 19.77 -11.32
C ARG A 331 11.92 19.92 -11.51
N GLU A 332 12.53 19.03 -12.28
CA GLU A 332 13.94 19.02 -12.63
C GLU A 332 14.28 19.98 -13.77
N GLN A 333 13.27 20.67 -14.31
CA GLN A 333 13.37 21.55 -15.47
C GLN A 333 13.73 20.84 -16.79
N ASP A 334 13.61 19.51 -16.83
CA ASP A 334 13.68 18.72 -18.05
C ASP A 334 12.33 18.80 -18.79
N PHE A 335 12.17 19.93 -19.50
CA PHE A 335 10.92 20.24 -20.19
C PHE A 335 10.75 19.40 -21.46
N ASP A 336 11.83 18.97 -22.08
CA ASP A 336 11.77 18.13 -23.27
C ASP A 336 11.17 16.78 -22.92
N ARG A 337 11.69 16.15 -21.88
CA ARG A 337 11.14 14.89 -21.39
C ARG A 337 9.70 15.03 -20.86
N ALA A 338 9.41 16.12 -20.18
CA ALA A 338 8.06 16.38 -19.69
C ALA A 338 7.05 16.53 -20.83
N THR A 339 7.41 17.23 -21.91
CA THR A 339 6.54 17.41 -23.09
C THR A 339 6.31 16.11 -23.84
N GLU A 340 7.34 15.29 -24.07
CA GLU A 340 7.21 13.97 -24.66
C GLU A 340 6.16 13.11 -23.91
N LEU A 341 6.30 13.02 -22.59
CA LEU A 341 5.39 12.25 -21.75
C LEU A 341 3.94 12.76 -21.79
N TRP A 342 3.74 14.07 -21.83
CA TRP A 342 2.39 14.64 -21.98
C TRP A 342 1.83 14.43 -23.38
N GLU A 343 2.64 14.48 -24.43
CA GLU A 343 2.23 14.18 -25.80
C GLU A 343 1.86 12.70 -25.95
N ASP A 344 2.60 11.78 -25.35
CA ASP A 344 2.28 10.37 -25.30
C ASP A 344 0.89 10.14 -24.67
N ILE A 345 0.61 10.78 -23.51
CA ILE A 345 -0.70 10.70 -22.85
C ILE A 345 -1.82 11.17 -23.79
N LEU A 346 -1.59 12.20 -24.58
CA LEU A 346 -2.59 12.73 -25.53
C LEU A 346 -2.77 11.84 -26.76
N GLY A 347 -1.71 11.17 -27.18
CA GLY A 347 -1.76 10.20 -28.30
C GLY A 347 -2.64 8.99 -27.99
N GLU A 348 -2.62 8.56 -26.73
CA GLU A 348 -3.35 7.38 -26.27
C GLU A 348 -4.80 7.66 -25.83
N THR A 349 -5.12 8.89 -25.41
CA THR A 349 -6.45 9.19 -24.86
C THR A 349 -6.93 10.62 -25.08
N ARG A 350 -8.21 10.75 -25.43
CA ARG A 350 -8.89 12.06 -25.50
C ARG A 350 -9.19 12.68 -24.13
N ASP A 351 -8.97 11.95 -23.04
CA ASP A 351 -9.29 12.38 -21.67
C ASP A 351 -8.14 13.03 -20.90
N GLY A 352 -7.03 13.28 -21.57
CA GLY A 352 -5.80 13.87 -21.00
C GLY A 352 -5.89 15.37 -20.70
N LEU A 353 -6.97 15.83 -20.02
CA LEU A 353 -7.18 17.26 -19.75
C LEU A 353 -6.00 17.94 -19.06
N ASP A 354 -5.35 17.25 -18.13
CA ASP A 354 -4.16 17.74 -17.43
C ASP A 354 -2.94 17.85 -18.36
N ALA A 355 -2.75 16.90 -19.27
CA ALA A 355 -1.68 16.95 -20.25
C ALA A 355 -1.87 18.12 -21.24
N TYR A 356 -3.07 18.34 -21.77
CA TYR A 356 -3.36 19.53 -22.58
C TYR A 356 -3.00 20.81 -21.85
N GLU A 357 -3.36 20.90 -20.57
CA GLU A 357 -3.12 22.10 -19.78
C GLU A 357 -1.63 22.35 -19.53
N GLN A 358 -0.86 21.29 -19.23
CA GLN A 358 0.58 21.38 -19.02
C GLN A 358 1.32 21.74 -20.31
N LEU A 359 0.97 21.12 -21.43
CA LEU A 359 1.52 21.45 -22.73
C LEU A 359 1.20 22.90 -23.15
N ALA A 360 -0.06 23.32 -22.98
CA ALA A 360 -0.44 24.70 -23.26
C ALA A 360 0.38 25.70 -22.41
N MET A 361 0.63 25.39 -21.13
CA MET A 361 1.49 26.21 -20.28
C MET A 361 2.94 26.26 -20.77
N TYR A 362 3.49 25.12 -21.18
CA TYR A 362 4.83 25.02 -21.70
C TYR A 362 5.01 25.87 -22.97
N TYR A 363 4.10 25.67 -23.95
CA TYR A 363 4.17 26.43 -25.22
C TYR A 363 3.90 27.92 -25.03
N GLU A 364 3.06 28.32 -24.09
CA GLU A 364 2.82 29.74 -23.78
C GLU A 364 4.03 30.41 -23.14
N HIS A 365 4.64 29.81 -22.13
CA HIS A 365 5.58 30.49 -21.25
C HIS A 365 7.06 30.14 -21.53
N ARG A 366 7.35 28.93 -22.01
CA ARG A 366 8.71 28.45 -22.21
C ARG A 366 9.10 28.44 -23.70
N ALA A 367 8.40 27.69 -24.52
CA ALA A 367 8.64 27.58 -25.95
C ALA A 367 8.27 28.86 -26.73
N ARG A 368 7.52 29.78 -26.08
CA ARG A 368 7.04 31.06 -26.69
C ARG A 368 6.30 30.84 -28.01
N ALA A 369 5.55 29.76 -28.12
CA ALA A 369 4.74 29.37 -29.26
C ALA A 369 3.24 29.55 -28.95
N PRO A 370 2.69 30.77 -28.90
CA PRO A 370 1.35 31.06 -28.45
C PRO A 370 0.25 30.42 -29.32
N GLU A 371 0.54 30.24 -30.64
CA GLU A 371 -0.41 29.57 -31.54
C GLU A 371 -0.62 28.12 -31.13
N ARG A 372 0.46 27.38 -30.81
CA ARG A 372 0.36 26.01 -30.35
C ARG A 372 -0.33 25.91 -28.98
N ALA A 373 -0.05 26.85 -28.07
CA ALA A 373 -0.71 26.96 -26.79
C ALA A 373 -2.24 27.19 -26.95
N ARG A 374 -2.63 28.01 -27.95
CA ARG A 374 -4.05 28.26 -28.28
C ARG A 374 -4.74 27.00 -28.80
N GLU A 375 -4.14 26.30 -29.75
CA GLU A 375 -4.67 25.03 -30.27
C GLU A 375 -4.90 24.01 -29.16
N LEU A 376 -3.90 23.79 -28.29
CA LEU A 376 -4.00 22.86 -27.17
C LEU A 376 -5.08 23.29 -26.17
N THR A 377 -5.24 24.58 -25.93
CA THR A 377 -6.32 25.11 -25.04
C THR A 377 -7.71 24.88 -25.66
N GLN A 378 -7.86 25.01 -26.97
CA GLN A 378 -9.11 24.72 -27.69
C GLN A 378 -9.43 23.20 -27.63
N GLN A 379 -8.41 22.35 -27.84
CA GLN A 379 -8.53 20.88 -27.70
C GLN A 379 -8.94 20.49 -26.28
N ALA A 380 -8.32 21.12 -25.26
CA ALA A 380 -8.69 20.90 -23.87
C ALA A 380 -10.16 21.26 -23.58
N LEU A 381 -10.66 22.36 -24.12
CA LEU A 381 -12.09 22.75 -24.01
C LEU A 381 -13.02 21.75 -24.70
N GLY A 382 -12.60 21.20 -25.85
CA GLY A 382 -13.31 20.13 -26.54
C GLY A 382 -13.40 18.84 -25.70
N ALA A 383 -12.25 18.36 -25.20
CA ALA A 383 -12.16 17.20 -24.34
C ALA A 383 -12.97 17.35 -23.03
N LEU A 384 -12.92 18.57 -22.43
CA LEU A 384 -13.70 18.89 -21.25
C LEU A 384 -15.22 18.82 -21.50
N ARG A 385 -15.68 19.27 -22.68
CA ARG A 385 -17.08 19.16 -23.06
C ARG A 385 -17.52 17.72 -23.22
N VAL A 386 -16.71 16.89 -23.88
CA VAL A 386 -16.99 15.46 -24.04
C VAL A 386 -17.07 14.75 -22.69
N ALA A 387 -16.10 15.00 -21.79
CA ALA A 387 -16.11 14.44 -20.44
C ALA A 387 -17.36 14.84 -19.64
N TRP A 388 -17.82 16.07 -19.80
CA TRP A 388 -19.06 16.55 -19.19
C TRP A 388 -20.31 15.86 -19.76
N GLN A 389 -20.43 15.80 -21.09
CA GLN A 389 -21.57 15.20 -21.77
C GLN A 389 -21.70 13.69 -21.48
N SER A 390 -20.58 13.01 -21.25
CA SER A 390 -20.55 11.59 -20.88
C SER A 390 -20.79 11.31 -19.39
N GLY A 391 -21.11 12.34 -18.59
CA GLY A 391 -21.36 12.19 -17.15
C GLY A 391 -20.13 11.85 -16.28
N ARG A 392 -18.93 11.87 -16.87
CA ARG A 392 -17.68 11.53 -16.16
C ARG A 392 -17.15 12.64 -15.25
N MET A 393 -17.80 13.79 -15.22
CA MET A 393 -17.32 14.97 -14.48
C MET A 393 -18.43 15.65 -13.67
N PRO A 394 -18.17 15.97 -12.38
CA PRO A 394 -19.11 16.74 -11.56
C PRO A 394 -19.32 18.16 -12.10
N PRO A 395 -20.55 18.76 -11.98
CA PRO A 395 -20.87 20.09 -12.49
C PRO A 395 -19.96 21.22 -11.99
N ALA A 396 -19.58 21.18 -10.72
CA ALA A 396 -18.70 22.18 -10.13
C ALA A 396 -17.27 22.13 -10.73
N THR A 397 -16.75 20.93 -10.97
CA THR A 397 -15.44 20.72 -11.59
C THR A 397 -15.44 21.20 -13.04
N TYR A 398 -16.49 20.87 -13.81
CA TYR A 398 -16.66 21.36 -15.18
C TYR A 398 -16.64 22.87 -15.27
N ARG A 399 -17.48 23.56 -14.46
CA ARG A 399 -17.55 25.04 -14.44
C ARG A 399 -16.19 25.67 -14.16
N ARG A 400 -15.49 25.21 -13.13
CA ARG A 400 -14.18 25.71 -12.72
C ARG A 400 -13.11 25.53 -13.82
N LEU A 401 -13.05 24.34 -14.43
CA LEU A 401 -12.09 24.05 -15.48
C LEU A 401 -12.38 24.82 -16.75
N ARG A 402 -13.65 24.90 -17.16
CA ARG A 402 -14.08 25.68 -18.32
C ARG A 402 -13.71 27.16 -18.19
N GLU A 403 -14.01 27.78 -17.04
CA GLU A 403 -13.67 29.17 -16.80
C GLU A 403 -12.18 29.41 -16.87
N ARG A 404 -11.36 28.56 -16.28
CA ARG A 404 -9.90 28.65 -16.31
C ARG A 404 -9.34 28.53 -17.73
N LEU A 405 -9.80 27.57 -18.51
CA LEU A 405 -9.37 27.37 -19.90
C LEU A 405 -9.87 28.49 -20.82
N SER A 406 -11.10 28.98 -20.64
CA SER A 406 -11.64 30.11 -21.42
C SER A 406 -10.83 31.39 -21.18
N ARG A 407 -10.51 31.73 -19.93
CA ARG A 407 -9.64 32.89 -19.61
C ARG A 407 -8.25 32.76 -20.23
N ARG A 408 -7.69 31.54 -20.29
CA ARG A 408 -6.42 31.30 -20.98
C ARG A 408 -6.55 31.56 -22.47
N LEU A 409 -7.59 31.05 -23.11
CA LEU A 409 -7.83 31.22 -24.53
C LEU A 409 -7.96 32.69 -24.91
N GLU A 410 -8.79 33.47 -24.18
CA GLU A 410 -8.96 34.91 -24.35
C GLU A 410 -7.64 35.68 -24.26
N ARG A 411 -6.78 35.32 -23.29
CA ARG A 411 -5.47 35.94 -23.13
C ARG A 411 -4.54 35.64 -24.33
N LEU A 412 -4.53 34.40 -24.81
CA LEU A 412 -3.72 33.97 -25.96
C LEU A 412 -4.18 34.64 -27.25
N GLU A 413 -5.49 34.81 -27.45
CA GLU A 413 -6.07 35.52 -28.60
C GLU A 413 -5.71 37.02 -28.59
N SER A 414 -5.83 37.67 -27.42
CA SER A 414 -5.46 39.09 -27.26
C SER A 414 -4.00 39.36 -27.52
N SER A 415 -3.11 38.46 -27.07
CA SER A 415 -1.65 38.58 -27.28
C SER A 415 -1.23 38.31 -28.72
N GLY A 416 -1.92 37.42 -29.42
CA GLY A 416 -1.71 37.13 -30.85
C GLY A 416 -2.09 38.31 -31.74
N GLY A 417 -3.25 38.93 -31.46
CA GLY A 417 -3.71 40.11 -32.21
C GLY A 417 -2.81 41.34 -32.08
N GLN A 418 -2.19 41.55 -30.91
CA GLN A 418 -1.23 42.63 -30.72
C GLN A 418 0.10 42.41 -31.48
N ARG A 419 0.58 41.14 -31.53
CA ARG A 419 1.79 40.80 -32.29
C ARG A 419 1.58 40.86 -33.81
N SER A 420 0.42 40.45 -34.31
CA SER A 420 0.06 40.57 -35.74
C SER A 420 -0.03 42.03 -36.14
N ARG A 421 -0.70 42.89 -35.36
CA ARG A 421 -0.74 44.33 -35.60
C ARG A 421 0.63 45.00 -35.54
N ALA A 422 1.49 44.60 -34.60
CA ALA A 422 2.87 45.12 -34.54
C ALA A 422 3.69 44.69 -35.75
N ALA A 423 3.56 43.44 -36.20
CA ALA A 423 4.25 42.93 -37.40
C ALA A 423 3.75 43.61 -38.66
N GLU A 424 2.47 43.90 -38.82
CA GLU A 424 1.89 44.65 -39.93
C GLU A 424 2.37 46.12 -39.93
N LEU A 425 2.45 46.76 -38.78
CA LEU A 425 3.00 48.10 -38.63
C LEU A 425 4.50 48.17 -38.95
N PHE A 426 5.29 47.15 -38.59
CA PHE A 426 6.68 47.05 -38.97
C PHE A 426 6.88 46.73 -40.45
N ALA A 427 6.03 45.91 -41.07
CA ALA A 427 6.07 45.62 -42.50
C ALA A 427 5.68 46.84 -43.35
N SER A 428 4.73 47.65 -42.88
CA SER A 428 4.31 48.88 -43.56
C SER A 428 5.28 50.07 -43.37
N ALA A 429 6.20 49.97 -42.40
CA ALA A 429 7.18 51.03 -42.11
C ALA A 429 8.53 50.86 -42.84
N GLN A 430 8.71 49.86 -43.71
CA GLN A 430 9.91 49.76 -44.54
C GLN A 430 9.77 50.66 -45.78
N PRO A 431 10.61 51.75 -45.94
CA PRO A 431 10.58 52.56 -47.13
C PRO A 431 11.08 51.74 -48.32
N ALA A 432 10.36 51.86 -49.44
CA ALA A 432 10.72 51.29 -50.72
C ALA A 432 12.16 51.66 -51.07
N ARG A 433 13.08 50.75 -51.05
CA ARG A 433 14.45 50.95 -51.61
C ARG A 433 14.33 51.11 -53.10
N ALA A 434 14.50 52.39 -53.55
CA ALA A 434 14.56 52.74 -54.92
C ALA A 434 15.64 51.95 -55.67
N SER A 435 15.21 51.29 -56.69
CA SER A 435 16.04 50.71 -57.77
C SER A 435 16.83 51.76 -58.43
N LYS A 436 18.15 51.88 -58.19
CA LYS A 436 19.07 52.53 -59.12
C LYS A 436 19.75 51.43 -59.92
N ARG A 437 19.28 51.30 -61.16
CA ARG A 437 20.01 50.70 -62.25
C ARG A 437 21.19 51.62 -62.59
N ASN A 438 22.38 51.09 -62.79
CA ASN A 438 23.35 51.57 -63.74
C ASN A 438 24.17 50.39 -64.28
N PRO A 439 24.45 50.41 -65.57
CA PRO A 439 24.97 49.29 -66.31
C PRO A 439 26.45 49.39 -66.66
N VAL A 440 27.01 48.29 -67.16
CA VAL A 440 28.16 48.11 -68.08
C VAL A 440 29.57 48.21 -67.47
N SER A 441 30.27 47.11 -67.42
CA SER A 441 31.48 46.95 -68.27
C SER A 441 32.14 45.60 -68.10
N SER A 442 32.28 44.96 -69.21
CA SER A 442 33.07 43.83 -69.63
C SER A 442 34.49 43.75 -69.09
N ALA A 443 35.02 42.62 -68.92
CA ALA A 443 36.15 42.00 -69.56
C ALA A 443 36.94 41.05 -68.67
N ARG A 444 37.00 39.83 -69.18
CA ARG A 444 38.20 38.96 -69.31
C ARG A 444 39.14 38.83 -68.10
N SER A 445 39.39 37.62 -67.62
CA SER A 445 40.40 36.69 -68.17
C SER A 445 40.59 35.50 -67.22
N GLU A 446 40.36 34.35 -67.71
CA GLU A 446 41.20 33.15 -67.74
C GLU A 446 42.27 32.97 -66.67
N ALA A 447 42.22 31.85 -66.06
CA ALA A 447 43.23 30.81 -66.20
C ALA A 447 43.84 30.27 -64.86
N ARG A 448 43.84 28.98 -64.86
CA ARG A 448 44.79 27.98 -64.30
C ARG A 448 44.76 27.75 -62.79
N LEU A 449 44.42 26.55 -62.42
CA LEU A 449 44.98 25.20 -62.62
C LEU A 449 45.94 24.79 -61.48
N ASN A 450 45.61 23.63 -60.94
CA ASN A 450 46.49 22.68 -60.28
C ASN A 450 46.85 22.93 -58.80
N ALA A 451 46.57 22.09 -58.00
CA ALA A 451 46.90 20.67 -57.76
C ALA A 451 47.84 20.53 -56.57
N LYS A 452 47.48 19.49 -55.84
CA LYS A 452 48.33 18.59 -55.06
C LYS A 452 48.43 18.76 -53.55
N THR A 453 47.82 17.74 -52.93
CA THR A 453 48.45 16.76 -52.00
C THR A 453 49.08 17.29 -50.73
N GLY A 454 48.55 16.70 -49.69
CA GLY A 454 49.08 16.56 -48.35
C GLY A 454 48.06 15.84 -47.47
#